data_d55ede57e1218f069724a496e58d58a5
#
_entry.id   d55ede57e1218f069724a496e58d58a5
#
_cell.length_a   1.000
_cell.length_b   1.000
_cell.length_c   1.000
_cell.angle_alpha   90.00
_cell.angle_beta   90.00
_cell.angle_gamma   90.00
#
_symmetry.space_group_name_H-M   'P 1'
#
loop_
_entity.id
_entity.type
_entity.pdbx_description
1 polymer ?
#
loop_
_entity_poly.entity_id
_entity_poly.type
_entity_poly.pdbx_seq_one_letter_code
_entity_poly.pdbx_strand_id
1 'polypeptide(L)'
;FLALKALCTRNVVGSVGNQIGVGKESDVYVGGDPDRNDLCLKFHRLGRTSFRKIKEKRDYHKKRKSASWLYLSRLAAAKEFAFLKALASRGFPVPKPVDVCRHLVVMSLIEGKTLCHVDHVENIEELYDRLMALIVKFARHGLIHGDFNEFNVMLLESEQVVVIDFPQMVSITHQNAQFYFERDVECIRTFFR
;
A
#
# COMPACT_ATOMS: atom_id res chain seq x y z
N PHE A 1 -19.10 5.44 6.46
CA PHE A 1 -19.57 6.09 7.70
C PHE A 1 -19.31 5.23 8.95
N LEU A 2 -19.78 3.97 9.01
CA LEU A 2 -19.63 3.12 10.21
C LEU A 2 -18.18 2.81 10.60
N ALA A 3 -17.25 2.72 9.64
CA ALA A 3 -15.84 2.52 9.92
C ALA A 3 -15.23 3.76 10.61
N LEU A 4 -15.50 4.95 10.07
CA LEU A 4 -15.07 6.21 10.67
C LEU A 4 -15.66 6.41 12.07
N LYS A 5 -16.96 6.21 12.23
CA LYS A 5 -17.62 6.32 13.55
C LYS A 5 -16.92 5.46 14.60
N ALA A 6 -16.58 4.20 14.26
CA ALA A 6 -15.87 3.31 15.18
C ALA A 6 -14.46 3.79 15.51
N LEU A 7 -13.73 4.38 14.55
CA LEU A 7 -12.40 4.94 14.78
C LEU A 7 -12.44 6.23 15.60
N CYS A 8 -13.43 7.08 15.38
CA CYS A 8 -13.66 8.25 16.24
C CYS A 8 -14.01 7.85 17.68
N THR A 9 -14.89 6.85 17.86
CA THR A 9 -15.24 6.33 19.21
C THR A 9 -14.01 5.74 19.92
N ARG A 10 -13.06 5.15 19.18
CA ARG A 10 -11.79 4.65 19.72
C ARG A 10 -10.72 5.74 19.90
N ASN A 11 -11.05 6.97 19.65
CA ASN A 11 -10.14 8.12 19.75
C ASN A 11 -8.90 7.99 18.83
N VAL A 12 -9.05 7.33 17.67
CA VAL A 12 -7.98 7.15 16.66
C VAL A 12 -8.03 8.25 15.61
N VAL A 13 -9.24 8.63 15.17
CA VAL A 13 -9.47 9.67 14.15
C VAL A 13 -10.28 10.79 14.77
N GLY A 14 -9.76 12.00 14.73
CA GLY A 14 -10.43 13.22 15.20
C GLY A 14 -11.07 14.03 14.08
N SER A 15 -10.49 13.98 12.88
CA SER A 15 -10.98 14.76 11.72
C SER A 15 -10.76 14.01 10.41
N VAL A 16 -11.54 14.40 9.39
CA VAL A 16 -11.39 13.95 8.00
C VAL A 16 -11.29 15.19 7.12
N GLY A 17 -10.21 15.25 6.35
CA GLY A 17 -9.92 16.34 5.43
C GLY A 17 -10.17 15.98 3.97
N ASN A 18 -9.38 16.58 3.07
CA ASN A 18 -9.53 16.45 1.63
C ASN A 18 -9.15 15.07 1.12
N GLN A 19 -9.74 14.68 0.01
CA GLN A 19 -9.32 13.52 -0.76
C GLN A 19 -8.00 13.83 -1.48
N ILE A 20 -7.01 12.96 -1.31
CA ILE A 20 -5.67 13.10 -1.90
C ILE A 20 -5.36 12.01 -2.95
N GLY A 21 -6.20 10.99 -3.05
CA GLY A 21 -6.04 9.93 -4.04
C GLY A 21 -7.33 9.23 -4.37
N VAL A 22 -7.51 8.93 -5.67
CA VAL A 22 -8.63 8.13 -6.19
C VAL A 22 -8.04 6.98 -7.00
N GLY A 23 -8.06 5.78 -6.43
CA GLY A 23 -7.60 4.58 -7.12
C GLY A 23 -8.75 3.72 -7.63
N LYS A 24 -8.40 2.70 -8.43
CA LYS A 24 -9.37 1.70 -8.90
C LYS A 24 -9.98 0.89 -7.76
N GLU A 25 -9.23 0.69 -6.69
CA GLU A 25 -9.56 -0.19 -5.58
C GLU A 25 -9.65 0.52 -4.23
N SER A 26 -9.24 1.79 -4.14
CA SER A 26 -9.26 2.57 -2.90
C SER A 26 -9.41 4.06 -3.14
N ASP A 27 -9.94 4.75 -2.14
CA ASP A 27 -9.89 6.21 -2.00
C ASP A 27 -9.03 6.57 -0.80
N VAL A 28 -8.25 7.63 -0.94
CA VAL A 28 -7.33 8.08 0.10
C VAL A 28 -7.68 9.51 0.50
N TYR A 29 -7.81 9.73 1.80
CA TYR A 29 -8.10 11.03 2.39
C TYR A 29 -7.03 11.40 3.42
N VAL A 30 -6.81 12.68 3.58
CA VAL A 30 -6.12 13.20 4.77
C VAL A 30 -7.09 13.10 5.96
N GLY A 31 -6.57 12.76 7.11
CA GLY A 31 -7.28 12.84 8.38
C GLY A 31 -6.38 13.45 9.44
N GLY A 32 -6.90 13.62 10.62
CA GLY A 32 -6.14 14.00 11.81
C GLY A 32 -6.51 13.11 12.98
N ASP A 33 -5.54 12.82 13.85
CA ASP A 33 -5.81 12.24 15.15
C ASP A 33 -6.35 13.31 16.12
N PRO A 34 -6.74 12.95 17.36
CA PRO A 34 -7.20 13.93 18.35
C PRO A 34 -6.14 14.97 18.72
N ASP A 35 -4.86 14.65 18.59
CA ASP A 35 -3.73 15.54 18.87
C ASP A 35 -3.33 16.40 17.65
N ARG A 36 -4.10 16.32 16.57
CA ARG A 36 -3.91 17.02 15.29
C ARG A 36 -2.69 16.57 14.48
N ASN A 37 -2.16 15.37 14.73
CA ASN A 37 -1.17 14.79 13.82
C ASN A 37 -1.87 14.27 12.56
N ASP A 38 -1.23 14.49 11.41
CA ASP A 38 -1.79 14.11 10.12
C ASP A 38 -1.79 12.59 9.91
N LEU A 39 -2.92 12.12 9.43
CA LEU A 39 -3.18 10.72 9.12
C LEU A 39 -3.54 10.53 7.65
N CYS A 40 -3.19 9.37 7.12
CA CYS A 40 -3.70 8.87 5.85
C CYS A 40 -4.84 7.87 6.11
N LEU A 41 -6.01 8.15 5.55
CA LEU A 41 -7.21 7.34 5.65
C LEU A 41 -7.48 6.65 4.31
N LYS A 42 -7.13 5.36 4.18
CA LYS A 42 -7.29 4.59 2.95
C LYS A 42 -8.53 3.70 3.02
N PHE A 43 -9.54 4.02 2.22
CA PHE A 43 -10.78 3.27 2.09
C PHE A 43 -10.69 2.27 0.95
N HIS A 44 -10.68 0.99 1.25
CA HIS A 44 -10.75 -0.06 0.22
C HIS A 44 -12.15 -0.14 -0.38
N ARG A 45 -12.21 -0.08 -1.72
CA ARG A 45 -13.44 -0.17 -2.52
C ARG A 45 -13.29 -1.21 -3.62
N LEU A 46 -13.20 -2.46 -3.26
CA LEU A 46 -13.19 -3.54 -4.25
C LEU A 46 -14.59 -3.68 -4.86
N GLY A 47 -14.70 -3.62 -6.18
CA GLY A 47 -15.94 -3.97 -6.85
C GLY A 47 -16.46 -3.07 -7.95
N ARG A 48 -15.82 -1.96 -8.28
CA ARG A 48 -16.33 -1.11 -9.37
C ARG A 48 -15.88 -1.54 -10.78
N THR A 49 -14.72 -2.14 -10.98
CA THR A 49 -14.18 -2.36 -12.35
C THR A 49 -13.30 -3.58 -12.57
N SER A 50 -12.93 -4.37 -11.56
CA SER A 50 -11.82 -5.32 -11.71
C SER A 50 -12.12 -6.79 -11.42
N PHE A 51 -13.39 -7.23 -11.42
CA PHE A 51 -13.76 -8.56 -10.90
C PHE A 51 -13.20 -9.76 -11.68
N ARG A 52 -13.02 -9.66 -12.96
CA ARG A 52 -12.49 -10.80 -13.76
C ARG A 52 -11.01 -11.08 -13.48
N LYS A 53 -10.19 -10.02 -13.24
CA LYS A 53 -8.75 -10.15 -12.99
C LYS A 53 -8.40 -10.45 -11.52
N ILE A 54 -9.27 -10.15 -10.56
CA ILE A 54 -9.02 -10.37 -9.13
C ILE A 54 -9.11 -11.86 -8.78
N LYS A 55 -9.97 -12.63 -9.45
CA LYS A 55 -10.10 -14.09 -9.23
C LYS A 55 -8.80 -14.85 -9.49
N GLU A 56 -7.99 -14.39 -10.42
CA GLU A 56 -6.76 -15.07 -10.84
C GLU A 56 -5.53 -14.64 -10.03
N LYS A 57 -5.56 -13.44 -9.42
CA LYS A 57 -4.37 -12.83 -8.82
C LYS A 57 -4.32 -12.88 -7.30
N ARG A 58 -5.39 -13.22 -6.60
CA ARG A 58 -5.46 -13.13 -5.13
C ARG A 58 -5.98 -14.40 -4.49
N ASP A 59 -5.28 -14.89 -3.49
CA ASP A 59 -5.62 -16.09 -2.67
C ASP A 59 -6.91 -15.97 -1.82
N TYR A 60 -7.81 -15.01 -2.14
CA TYR A 60 -9.00 -14.72 -1.34
C TYR A 60 -10.10 -15.80 -1.42
N HIS A 61 -10.00 -16.75 -2.36
CA HIS A 61 -11.14 -17.60 -2.74
C HIS A 61 -11.03 -19.09 -2.40
N LYS A 62 -10.04 -19.52 -1.61
CA LYS A 62 -9.88 -20.97 -1.36
C LYS A 62 -11.09 -21.66 -0.69
N LYS A 63 -12.09 -20.93 -0.17
CA LYS A 63 -13.20 -21.58 0.59
C LYS A 63 -14.63 -21.03 0.39
N ARG A 64 -14.92 -20.01 -0.45
CA ARG A 64 -16.29 -19.50 -0.61
C ARG A 64 -16.67 -19.19 -2.07
N LYS A 65 -17.79 -19.77 -2.51
CA LYS A 65 -18.33 -19.59 -3.90
C LYS A 65 -18.95 -18.21 -4.17
N SER A 66 -19.25 -17.41 -3.14
CA SER A 66 -19.78 -16.05 -3.26
C SER A 66 -19.35 -15.22 -2.04
N ALA A 67 -18.58 -14.18 -2.27
CA ALA A 67 -18.22 -13.21 -1.26
C ALA A 67 -18.76 -11.82 -1.65
N SER A 68 -19.41 -11.12 -0.73
CA SER A 68 -19.87 -9.75 -0.99
C SER A 68 -18.68 -8.81 -1.17
N TRP A 69 -18.85 -7.74 -1.97
CA TRP A 69 -17.84 -6.71 -2.21
C TRP A 69 -17.31 -6.08 -0.94
N LEU A 70 -18.20 -5.85 0.03
CA LEU A 70 -17.82 -5.30 1.32
C LEU A 70 -16.92 -6.25 2.11
N TYR A 71 -17.18 -7.56 2.01
CA TYR A 71 -16.31 -8.56 2.63
C TYR A 71 -14.91 -8.58 2.00
N LEU A 72 -14.81 -8.53 0.67
CA LEU A 72 -13.52 -8.47 -0.03
C LEU A 72 -12.75 -7.19 0.30
N SER A 73 -13.44 -6.05 0.37
CA SER A 73 -12.82 -4.78 0.78
C SER A 73 -12.27 -4.85 2.21
N ARG A 74 -13.00 -5.50 3.13
CA ARG A 74 -12.54 -5.72 4.51
C ARG A 74 -11.33 -6.64 4.57
N LEU A 75 -11.32 -7.69 3.76
CA LEU A 75 -10.20 -8.63 3.69
C LEU A 75 -8.95 -7.97 3.12
N ALA A 76 -9.09 -7.13 2.08
CA ALA A 76 -7.99 -6.35 1.51
C ALA A 76 -7.41 -5.38 2.54
N ALA A 77 -8.24 -4.64 3.26
CA ALA A 77 -7.80 -3.73 4.32
C ALA A 77 -7.07 -4.46 5.45
N ALA A 78 -7.60 -5.58 5.91
CA ALA A 78 -6.97 -6.40 6.96
C ALA A 78 -5.62 -6.97 6.51
N LYS A 79 -5.53 -7.45 5.25
CA LYS A 79 -4.29 -7.94 4.65
C LYS A 79 -3.25 -6.83 4.53
N GLU A 80 -3.62 -5.68 3.97
CA GLU A 80 -2.73 -4.53 3.85
C GLU A 80 -2.19 -4.08 5.20
N PHE A 81 -3.07 -3.94 6.20
CA PHE A 81 -2.66 -3.54 7.54
C PHE A 81 -1.72 -4.55 8.21
N ALA A 82 -1.94 -5.85 8.01
CA ALA A 82 -1.07 -6.90 8.54
C ALA A 82 0.33 -6.82 7.91
N PHE A 83 0.44 -6.63 6.59
CA PHE A 83 1.72 -6.42 5.93
C PHE A 83 2.39 -5.13 6.40
N LEU A 84 1.65 -4.04 6.45
CA LEU A 84 2.16 -2.74 6.91
C LEU A 84 2.77 -2.84 8.32
N LYS A 85 2.09 -3.50 9.26
CA LYS A 85 2.62 -3.76 10.62
C LYS A 85 3.88 -4.61 10.59
N ALA A 86 3.88 -5.69 9.82
CA ALA A 86 5.01 -6.60 9.75
C ALA A 86 6.24 -5.94 9.12
N LEU A 87 6.05 -5.10 8.11
CA LEU A 87 7.12 -4.37 7.43
C LEU A 87 7.68 -3.25 8.31
N ALA A 88 6.80 -2.45 8.92
CA ALA A 88 7.21 -1.39 9.83
C ALA A 88 8.01 -1.93 11.02
N SER A 89 7.59 -3.05 11.63
CA SER A 89 8.30 -3.69 12.75
C SER A 89 9.69 -4.22 12.37
N ARG A 90 9.97 -4.42 11.08
CA ARG A 90 11.27 -4.88 10.54
C ARG A 90 12.10 -3.76 9.93
N GLY A 91 11.72 -2.50 10.12
CA GLY A 91 12.46 -1.35 9.62
C GLY A 91 12.44 -1.20 8.09
N PHE A 92 11.35 -1.60 7.45
CA PHE A 92 11.11 -1.23 6.07
C PHE A 92 10.61 0.22 5.98
N PRO A 93 10.99 0.95 4.91
CA PRO A 93 10.51 2.30 4.68
C PRO A 93 9.04 2.28 4.19
N VAL A 94 8.13 2.22 5.12
CA VAL A 94 6.68 2.15 4.90
C VAL A 94 5.95 3.11 5.83
N PRO A 95 4.72 3.54 5.53
CA PRO A 95 3.93 4.34 6.45
C PRO A 95 3.77 3.66 7.81
N LYS A 96 3.77 4.44 8.89
CA LYS A 96 3.53 3.93 10.24
C LYS A 96 2.08 3.43 10.35
N PRO A 97 1.83 2.16 10.68
CA PRO A 97 0.49 1.64 10.88
C PRO A 97 -0.13 2.23 12.15
N VAL A 98 -1.38 2.67 12.07
CA VAL A 98 -2.11 3.23 13.22
C VAL A 98 -3.24 2.30 13.63
N ASP A 99 -4.23 2.06 12.76
CA ASP A 99 -5.37 1.18 13.06
C ASP A 99 -6.06 0.69 11.78
N VAL A 100 -6.93 -0.29 11.92
CA VAL A 100 -7.79 -0.80 10.85
C VAL A 100 -9.21 -1.03 11.36
N CYS A 101 -10.18 -0.57 10.59
CA CYS A 101 -11.58 -0.81 10.88
C CYS A 101 -12.36 -1.13 9.62
N ARG A 102 -12.94 -2.32 9.54
CA ARG A 102 -13.69 -2.78 8.36
C ARG A 102 -12.82 -2.69 7.08
N HIS A 103 -13.19 -1.78 6.16
CA HIS A 103 -12.50 -1.53 4.88
C HIS A 103 -11.64 -0.26 4.90
N LEU A 104 -11.37 0.31 6.07
CA LEU A 104 -10.57 1.52 6.27
C LEU A 104 -9.27 1.16 7.00
N VAL A 105 -8.14 1.50 6.39
CA VAL A 105 -6.80 1.44 6.97
C VAL A 105 -6.39 2.86 7.35
N VAL A 106 -5.86 3.02 8.56
CA VAL A 106 -5.31 4.27 9.08
C VAL A 106 -3.81 4.11 9.27
N MET A 107 -3.05 5.02 8.71
CA MET A 107 -1.59 5.06 8.78
C MET A 107 -1.09 6.51 8.84
N SER A 108 0.20 6.72 9.10
CA SER A 108 0.79 8.07 9.01
C SER A 108 0.65 8.63 7.60
N LEU A 109 0.38 9.94 7.49
CA LEU A 109 0.50 10.65 6.23
C LEU A 109 1.98 10.74 5.85
N ILE A 110 2.29 10.52 4.57
CA ILE A 110 3.63 10.67 4.02
C ILE A 110 3.69 12.01 3.27
N GLU A 111 4.53 12.90 3.75
CA GLU A 111 4.82 14.18 3.10
C GLU A 111 5.87 13.98 2.00
N GLY A 112 5.41 13.56 0.84
CA GLY A 112 6.24 13.27 -0.32
C GLY A 112 5.43 13.17 -1.60
N LYS A 113 6.14 13.00 -2.72
CA LYS A 113 5.54 12.77 -4.04
C LYS A 113 5.76 11.33 -4.47
N THR A 114 4.80 10.74 -5.18
CA THR A 114 5.07 9.47 -5.90
C THR A 114 6.11 9.70 -6.98
N LEU A 115 6.94 8.71 -7.28
CA LEU A 115 8.05 8.86 -8.23
C LEU A 115 7.59 9.38 -9.60
N CYS A 116 6.39 9.01 -10.05
CA CYS A 116 5.82 9.51 -11.30
C CYS A 116 5.53 11.04 -11.29
N HIS A 117 5.59 11.70 -10.14
CA HIS A 117 5.40 13.15 -9.99
C HIS A 117 6.66 13.86 -9.45
N VAL A 118 7.80 13.18 -9.46
CA VAL A 118 9.09 13.75 -9.09
C VAL A 118 9.76 14.29 -10.33
N ASP A 119 10.04 15.59 -10.35
CA ASP A 119 10.63 16.27 -11.50
C ASP A 119 12.16 16.24 -11.48
N HIS A 120 12.77 16.13 -10.30
CA HIS A 120 14.22 16.18 -10.12
C HIS A 120 14.67 15.32 -8.94
N VAL A 121 15.80 14.67 -9.09
CA VAL A 121 16.51 13.88 -8.05
C VAL A 121 17.98 14.21 -8.16
N GLU A 122 18.67 14.41 -7.02
CA GLU A 122 20.09 14.76 -7.01
C GLU A 122 20.96 13.64 -7.57
N ASN A 123 20.68 12.39 -7.18
CA ASN A 123 21.43 11.23 -7.64
C ASN A 123 20.50 10.10 -8.13
N ILE A 124 20.26 10.05 -9.41
CA ILE A 124 19.36 9.08 -10.05
C ILE A 124 19.91 7.65 -9.93
N GLU A 125 21.22 7.45 -10.07
CA GLU A 125 21.83 6.12 -9.96
C GLU A 125 21.68 5.56 -8.54
N GLU A 126 21.93 6.38 -7.54
CA GLU A 126 21.77 5.99 -6.13
C GLU A 126 20.30 5.68 -5.80
N LEU A 127 19.35 6.45 -6.33
CA LEU A 127 17.92 6.16 -6.14
C LEU A 127 17.56 4.81 -6.78
N TYR A 128 18.02 4.57 -8.01
CA TYR A 128 17.80 3.28 -8.69
C TYR A 128 18.34 2.11 -7.85
N ASP A 129 19.58 2.21 -7.36
CA ASP A 129 20.21 1.17 -6.55
C ASP A 129 19.46 0.92 -5.24
N ARG A 130 18.99 1.99 -4.58
CA ARG A 130 18.15 1.89 -3.38
C ARG A 130 16.83 1.15 -3.64
N LEU A 131 16.18 1.43 -4.76
CA LEU A 131 14.91 0.75 -5.13
C LEU A 131 15.14 -0.73 -5.45
N MET A 132 16.20 -1.05 -6.22
CA MET A 132 16.57 -2.44 -6.49
C MET A 132 16.94 -3.20 -5.22
N ALA A 133 17.68 -2.56 -4.31
CA ALA A 133 18.01 -3.14 -3.01
C ALA A 133 16.76 -3.42 -2.15
N LEU A 134 15.72 -2.55 -2.22
CA LEU A 134 14.45 -2.77 -1.53
C LEU A 134 13.69 -3.98 -2.09
N ILE A 135 13.61 -4.15 -3.41
CA ILE A 135 12.99 -5.33 -4.04
C ILE A 135 13.67 -6.61 -3.53
N VAL A 136 15.01 -6.63 -3.53
CA VAL A 136 15.79 -7.76 -3.01
C VAL A 136 15.58 -7.94 -1.51
N LYS A 137 15.51 -6.84 -0.73
CA LYS A 137 15.24 -6.89 0.72
C LYS A 137 13.88 -7.52 1.01
N PHE A 138 12.82 -7.18 0.27
CA PHE A 138 11.52 -7.84 0.39
C PHE A 138 11.64 -9.35 0.15
N ALA A 139 12.27 -9.76 -0.95
CA ALA A 139 12.43 -11.18 -1.29
C ALA A 139 13.21 -11.96 -0.21
N ARG A 140 14.29 -11.38 0.34
CA ARG A 140 15.07 -11.97 1.45
C ARG A 140 14.25 -12.14 2.73
N HIS A 141 13.19 -11.35 2.92
CA HIS A 141 12.25 -11.48 4.04
C HIS A 141 11.03 -12.36 3.70
N GLY A 142 11.09 -13.10 2.59
CA GLY A 142 10.05 -14.04 2.19
C GLY A 142 8.86 -13.42 1.49
N LEU A 143 8.96 -12.16 1.02
CA LEU A 143 7.87 -11.40 0.44
C LEU A 143 8.23 -10.84 -0.94
N ILE A 144 7.24 -10.68 -1.79
CA ILE A 144 7.34 -9.96 -3.06
C ILE A 144 6.23 -8.91 -3.05
N HIS A 145 6.55 -7.67 -3.40
CA HIS A 145 5.57 -6.59 -3.41
C HIS A 145 4.47 -6.86 -4.43
N GLY A 146 4.86 -7.29 -5.62
CA GLY A 146 3.94 -7.71 -6.68
C GLY A 146 3.25 -6.55 -7.41
N ASP A 147 3.60 -5.30 -7.09
CA ASP A 147 3.17 -4.08 -7.78
C ASP A 147 4.14 -2.92 -7.47
N PHE A 148 5.45 -3.23 -7.43
CA PHE A 148 6.50 -2.26 -7.14
C PHE A 148 6.79 -1.43 -8.38
N ASN A 149 6.27 -0.21 -8.41
CA ASN A 149 6.35 0.70 -9.56
C ASN A 149 6.37 2.16 -9.08
N GLU A 150 6.53 3.10 -10.02
CA GLU A 150 6.63 4.54 -9.79
C GLU A 150 5.41 5.18 -9.10
N PHE A 151 4.26 4.51 -9.13
CA PHE A 151 3.03 4.99 -8.45
C PHE A 151 2.96 4.54 -7.00
N ASN A 152 3.68 3.47 -6.63
CA ASN A 152 3.65 2.84 -5.32
C ASN A 152 4.93 3.09 -4.51
N VAL A 153 5.79 3.99 -4.99
CA VAL A 153 6.98 4.48 -4.31
C VAL A 153 6.88 5.99 -4.19
N MET A 154 7.02 6.49 -2.96
CA MET A 154 7.05 7.91 -2.67
C MET A 154 8.47 8.35 -2.32
N LEU A 155 8.83 9.56 -2.74
CA LEU A 155 10.06 10.23 -2.39
C LEU A 155 9.74 11.45 -1.52
N LEU A 156 10.37 11.54 -0.36
CA LEU A 156 10.30 12.70 0.52
C LEU A 156 11.25 13.81 0.03
N GLU A 157 11.10 15.03 0.55
CA GLU A 157 12.07 16.12 0.27
C GLU A 157 13.49 15.78 0.72
N SER A 158 13.64 14.93 1.74
CA SER A 158 14.93 14.38 2.19
C SER A 158 15.49 13.30 1.28
N GLU A 159 14.88 13.06 0.13
CA GLU A 159 15.18 11.94 -0.79
C GLU A 159 15.04 10.53 -0.17
N GLN A 160 14.39 10.43 0.98
CA GLN A 160 14.06 9.13 1.54
C GLN A 160 12.90 8.48 0.76
N VAL A 161 13.05 7.19 0.50
CA VAL A 161 12.05 6.38 -0.19
C VAL A 161 11.05 5.82 0.81
N VAL A 162 9.76 5.87 0.49
CA VAL A 162 8.69 5.19 1.22
C VAL A 162 7.86 4.36 0.26
N VAL A 163 7.69 3.08 0.55
CA VAL A 163 6.88 2.14 -0.26
C VAL A 163 5.46 2.10 0.29
N ILE A 164 4.48 2.12 -0.61
CA ILE A 164 3.05 2.12 -0.28
C ILE A 164 2.31 1.05 -1.07
N ASP A 165 1.06 0.79 -0.69
CA ASP A 165 0.08 -0.09 -1.40
C ASP A 165 0.44 -1.57 -1.43
N PHE A 166 0.16 -2.29 -0.33
CA PHE A 166 0.56 -3.68 -0.07
C PHE A 166 -0.47 -4.79 -0.38
N PRO A 167 -1.69 -4.57 -0.87
CA PRO A 167 -2.67 -5.65 -1.06
C PRO A 167 -2.25 -6.72 -2.06
N GLN A 168 -1.32 -6.39 -2.97
CA GLN A 168 -0.80 -7.29 -4.02
C GLN A 168 0.32 -8.21 -3.53
N MET A 169 0.88 -7.96 -2.33
CA MET A 169 2.00 -8.73 -1.81
C MET A 169 1.70 -10.23 -1.73
N VAL A 170 2.71 -11.01 -2.08
CA VAL A 170 2.68 -12.47 -2.03
C VAL A 170 3.93 -13.02 -1.34
N SER A 171 3.85 -14.27 -0.88
CA SER A 171 5.01 -15.02 -0.39
C SER A 171 5.92 -15.41 -1.55
N ILE A 172 7.23 -15.55 -1.28
CA ILE A 172 8.18 -16.14 -2.24
C ILE A 172 7.84 -17.61 -2.60
N THR A 173 7.00 -18.27 -1.80
CA THR A 173 6.51 -19.63 -2.08
C THR A 173 5.25 -19.65 -2.95
N HIS A 174 4.75 -18.48 -3.38
CA HIS A 174 3.61 -18.39 -4.27
C HIS A 174 3.96 -18.99 -5.64
N GLN A 175 3.02 -19.69 -6.28
CA GLN A 175 3.25 -20.34 -7.57
C GLN A 175 3.76 -19.43 -8.68
N ASN A 176 3.39 -18.13 -8.63
CA ASN A 176 3.81 -17.09 -9.58
C ASN A 176 4.83 -16.11 -8.96
N ALA A 177 5.56 -16.51 -7.91
CA ALA A 177 6.49 -15.65 -7.20
C ALA A 177 7.55 -15.06 -8.13
N GLN A 178 8.17 -15.90 -8.95
CA GLN A 178 9.18 -15.47 -9.93
C GLN A 178 8.63 -14.40 -10.87
N PHE A 179 7.47 -14.63 -11.46
CA PHE A 179 6.82 -13.67 -12.37
C PHE A 179 6.58 -12.30 -11.70
N TYR A 180 6.12 -12.29 -10.45
CA TYR A 180 5.89 -11.03 -9.73
C TYR A 180 7.19 -10.32 -9.38
N PHE A 181 8.22 -11.06 -8.99
CA PHE A 181 9.54 -10.51 -8.70
C PHE A 181 10.18 -9.89 -9.97
N GLU A 182 10.19 -10.61 -11.08
CA GLU A 182 10.72 -10.13 -12.36
C GLU A 182 9.96 -8.88 -12.85
N ARG A 183 8.64 -8.86 -12.64
CA ARG A 183 7.80 -7.71 -12.99
C ARG A 183 8.16 -6.48 -12.15
N ASP A 184 8.32 -6.63 -10.83
CA ASP A 184 8.70 -5.53 -9.95
C ASP A 184 10.07 -4.95 -10.36
N VAL A 185 11.04 -5.81 -10.69
CA VAL A 185 12.35 -5.40 -11.21
C VAL A 185 12.22 -4.65 -12.55
N GLU A 186 11.45 -5.20 -13.50
CA GLU A 186 11.32 -4.62 -14.83
C GLU A 186 10.54 -3.29 -14.81
N CYS A 187 9.58 -3.11 -13.92
CA CYS A 187 8.89 -1.82 -13.74
C CYS A 187 9.89 -0.71 -13.39
N ILE A 188 10.77 -0.95 -12.42
CA ILE A 188 11.79 0.05 -12.02
C ILE A 188 12.82 0.27 -13.14
N ARG A 189 13.30 -0.81 -13.79
CA ARG A 189 14.24 -0.68 -14.94
C ARG A 189 13.65 0.14 -16.08
N THR A 190 12.37 -0.04 -16.35
CA THR A 190 11.67 0.69 -17.42
C THR A 190 11.47 2.15 -17.07
N PHE A 191 11.15 2.45 -15.81
CA PHE A 191 10.96 3.82 -15.33
C PHE A 191 12.24 4.67 -15.44
N PHE A 192 13.42 4.07 -15.22
CA PHE A 192 14.70 4.77 -15.24
C PHE A 192 15.42 4.72 -16.62
N ARG A 193 14.80 4.18 -17.65
CA ARG A 193 15.31 4.21 -19.05
C ARG A 193 14.88 5.46 -19.81
#